data_b2cadda07d4884d2242bc495a6a94cb7
#
_entry.id   b2cadda07d4884d2242bc495a6a94cb7
#
_cell.length_a   1.000
_cell.length_b   1.000
_cell.length_c   1.000
_cell.angle_alpha   90.00
_cell.angle_beta   90.00
_cell.angle_gamma   90.00
#
_symmetry.space_group_name_H-M   'P 1'
#
loop_
_entity.id
_entity.type
_entity.pdbx_description
1 polymer ?
#
loop_
_entity_poly.entity_id
_entity_poly.type
_entity_poly.pdbx_seq_one_letter_code
_entity_poly.pdbx_strand_id
1 'polypeptide(L)'
;MKLLRLLRVGLLLSGILIVILLLLLYFTTRGPYRDVAIDTTNPSKSSWGKISQLKVGVGIQEITPDLARYDTWIDVDGDSSFDPKIDKYEDKNNNGKFDFVWLAGFNNSRPAQGVNDPLWSRSIAFRNNGVTIVLVSIDSVGITHERYLGIRERIKGLRNDINLISFASTHTHSAPDTLGLWSYKEFIGRKFDHDYMAFMEEKIIASVIDAVDNLAPAKTTIAEAKVPIENFSFDSRPPFIVDQKMPLALFKNLRTDETIATLASWGMHPEGFGPKFTKISSDFVHYFREAMEHGRDGKSDFKGFGGKSIFFTGPVGGLMTQLDIDITDRFGVKHGHEGKSKAQGENLAILAYQALKEQTVKKQGNMDFQGIAFSAKTI
;
A
#
# COMPACT_ATOMS: atom_id res chain seq x y z
N MET A 1 52.62 -18.88 36.92
CA MET A 1 51.79 -17.78 37.44
C MET A 1 51.37 -16.73 36.38
N LYS A 2 52.27 -16.23 35.54
CA LYS A 2 51.92 -15.25 34.49
C LYS A 2 50.89 -15.74 33.47
N LEU A 3 51.01 -16.96 32.97
CA LEU A 3 50.08 -17.57 32.01
C LEU A 3 48.65 -17.70 32.54
N LEU A 4 48.50 -18.11 33.80
CA LEU A 4 47.19 -18.25 34.47
C LEU A 4 46.50 -16.88 34.65
N ARG A 5 47.29 -15.82 34.90
CA ARG A 5 46.76 -14.47 34.98
C ARG A 5 46.30 -13.98 33.61
N LEU A 6 47.06 -14.22 32.56
CA LEU A 6 46.67 -13.88 31.17
C LEU A 6 45.41 -14.59 30.74
N LEU A 7 45.27 -15.89 31.01
CA LEU A 7 44.06 -16.67 30.76
C LEU A 7 42.85 -16.13 31.51
N ARG A 8 42.97 -15.77 32.79
CA ARG A 8 41.87 -15.15 33.57
C ARG A 8 41.48 -13.80 33.04
N VAL A 9 42.42 -12.94 32.63
CA VAL A 9 42.13 -11.63 32.03
C VAL A 9 41.46 -11.84 30.67
N GLY A 10 41.92 -12.78 29.84
CA GLY A 10 41.29 -13.10 28.55
C GLY A 10 39.83 -13.56 28.72
N LEU A 11 39.55 -14.47 29.66
CA LEU A 11 38.19 -14.93 29.96
C LEU A 11 37.29 -13.80 30.48
N LEU A 12 37.82 -12.90 31.31
CA LEU A 12 37.08 -11.76 31.82
C LEU A 12 36.71 -10.78 30.68
N LEU A 13 37.66 -10.47 29.80
CA LEU A 13 37.45 -9.59 28.64
C LEU A 13 36.46 -10.22 27.64
N SER A 14 36.53 -11.53 27.40
CA SER A 14 35.56 -12.24 26.57
C SER A 14 34.15 -12.22 27.19
N GLY A 15 34.03 -12.38 28.50
CA GLY A 15 32.77 -12.29 29.21
C GLY A 15 32.15 -10.88 29.11
N ILE A 16 32.98 -9.84 29.28
CA ILE A 16 32.53 -8.45 29.12
C ILE A 16 32.07 -8.19 27.67
N LEU A 17 32.82 -8.66 26.67
CA LEU A 17 32.46 -8.50 25.26
C LEU A 17 31.11 -9.19 24.95
N ILE A 18 30.90 -10.41 25.45
CA ILE A 18 29.64 -11.12 25.30
C ILE A 18 28.48 -10.34 25.91
N VAL A 19 28.65 -9.80 27.13
CA VAL A 19 27.62 -8.97 27.77
C VAL A 19 27.32 -7.71 26.96
N ILE A 20 28.34 -7.03 26.44
CA ILE A 20 28.16 -5.86 25.56
C ILE A 20 27.39 -6.24 24.29
N LEU A 21 27.74 -7.34 23.63
CA LEU A 21 27.06 -7.83 22.45
C LEU A 21 25.59 -8.21 22.73
N LEU A 22 25.33 -8.85 23.88
CA LEU A 22 23.96 -9.18 24.30
C LEU A 22 23.14 -7.92 24.61
N LEU A 23 23.74 -6.91 25.24
CA LEU A 23 23.10 -5.62 25.47
C LEU A 23 22.82 -4.88 24.15
N LEU A 24 23.78 -4.84 23.24
CA LEU A 24 23.60 -4.28 21.92
C LEU A 24 22.47 -5.00 21.16
N LEU A 25 22.48 -6.32 21.17
CA LEU A 25 21.41 -7.12 20.56
C LEU A 25 20.06 -6.82 21.22
N TYR A 26 20.01 -6.77 22.55
CA TYR A 26 18.78 -6.43 23.28
C TYR A 26 18.25 -5.05 22.91
N PHE A 27 19.11 -4.02 22.84
CA PHE A 27 18.69 -2.67 22.48
C PHE A 27 18.31 -2.55 21.01
N THR A 28 19.00 -3.23 20.09
CA THR A 28 18.71 -3.20 18.65
C THR A 28 17.47 -4.01 18.27
N THR A 29 17.19 -5.10 19.00
CA THR A 29 16.01 -5.96 18.73
C THR A 29 14.79 -5.58 19.56
N ARG A 30 14.95 -4.71 20.54
CA ARG A 30 13.88 -4.29 21.46
C ARG A 30 12.74 -3.57 20.75
N GLY A 31 12.96 -3.03 19.55
CA GLY A 31 12.02 -2.19 18.82
C GLY A 31 11.74 -0.86 19.52
N PRO A 32 11.51 0.22 18.77
CA PRO A 32 11.36 1.56 19.33
C PRO A 32 10.02 1.80 20.04
N TYR A 33 9.12 0.82 20.13
CA TYR A 33 7.70 1.05 20.38
C TYR A 33 7.16 0.54 21.72
N ARG A 34 8.00 0.14 22.66
CA ARG A 34 7.51 -0.31 23.98
C ARG A 34 6.77 0.75 24.78
N ASP A 35 7.04 2.01 24.49
CA ASP A 35 6.53 3.16 25.23
C ASP A 35 5.69 4.11 24.37
N VAL A 36 5.18 3.65 23.23
CA VAL A 36 4.27 4.45 22.40
C VAL A 36 2.95 4.60 23.12
N ALA A 37 2.73 5.75 23.73
CA ALA A 37 1.39 6.19 24.07
C ALA A 37 0.66 6.51 22.75
N ILE A 38 -0.35 5.72 22.43
CA ILE A 38 -1.29 6.09 21.36
C ILE A 38 -2.13 7.23 21.91
N ASP A 39 -1.79 8.45 21.53
CA ASP A 39 -2.61 9.62 21.80
C ASP A 39 -3.83 9.56 20.88
N THR A 40 -4.85 8.83 21.32
CA THR A 40 -6.18 8.91 20.73
C THR A 40 -6.79 10.18 21.29
N THR A 41 -6.77 11.26 20.52
CA THR A 41 -7.63 12.40 20.78
C THR A 41 -9.07 11.96 20.65
N ASN A 42 -9.64 11.45 21.72
CA ASN A 42 -11.06 11.18 21.81
C ASN A 42 -11.79 12.52 21.58
N PRO A 43 -12.60 12.66 20.52
CA PRO A 43 -13.50 13.80 20.44
C PRO A 43 -14.32 13.78 21.73
N SER A 44 -14.48 14.94 22.35
CA SER A 44 -15.21 15.03 23.62
C SER A 44 -16.55 14.31 23.47
N LYS A 45 -16.94 13.49 24.46
CA LYS A 45 -18.22 12.78 24.44
C LYS A 45 -19.42 13.70 24.20
N SER A 46 -19.24 15.01 24.41
CA SER A 46 -20.24 16.05 24.13
C SER A 46 -20.57 16.24 22.64
N SER A 47 -19.69 15.77 21.73
CA SER A 47 -19.94 15.81 20.27
C SER A 47 -20.60 14.53 19.73
N TRP A 48 -20.67 13.47 20.54
CA TRP A 48 -21.29 12.20 20.15
C TRP A 48 -22.83 12.36 20.12
N GLY A 49 -23.43 11.87 19.02
CA GLY A 49 -24.90 11.91 18.85
C GLY A 49 -25.44 13.21 18.27
N LYS A 50 -24.61 14.21 17.97
CA LYS A 50 -25.05 15.34 17.14
C LYS A 50 -24.97 14.94 15.68
N ILE A 51 -26.14 14.84 15.03
CA ILE A 51 -26.21 14.62 13.59
C ILE A 51 -25.59 15.84 12.92
N SER A 52 -24.48 15.67 12.21
CA SER A 52 -23.91 16.70 11.36
C SER A 52 -23.67 16.16 9.96
N GLN A 53 -23.58 17.08 9.01
CA GLN A 53 -23.33 16.73 7.61
C GLN A 53 -21.94 16.14 7.44
N LEU A 54 -21.84 14.88 7.00
CA LEU A 54 -20.59 14.30 6.57
C LEU A 54 -20.03 15.08 5.38
N LYS A 55 -18.74 15.40 5.44
CA LYS A 55 -17.97 15.89 4.30
C LYS A 55 -16.92 14.86 3.92
N VAL A 56 -16.72 14.67 2.64
CA VAL A 56 -15.72 13.77 2.05
C VAL A 56 -14.92 14.52 1.01
N GLY A 57 -13.61 14.31 0.98
CA GLY A 57 -12.71 14.86 -0.02
C GLY A 57 -11.63 13.87 -0.40
N VAL A 58 -11.06 14.01 -1.57
CA VAL A 58 -10.01 13.15 -2.09
C VAL A 58 -8.82 13.96 -2.59
N GLY A 59 -7.63 13.41 -2.42
CA GLY A 59 -6.37 13.92 -2.95
C GLY A 59 -5.58 12.78 -3.57
N ILE A 60 -5.11 12.98 -4.81
CA ILE A 60 -4.44 11.96 -5.61
C ILE A 60 -3.12 12.54 -6.11
N GLN A 61 -2.02 11.86 -5.81
CA GLN A 61 -0.69 12.25 -6.25
C GLN A 61 0.05 11.06 -6.85
N GLU A 62 0.66 11.26 -8.00
CA GLU A 62 1.49 10.24 -8.63
C GLU A 62 2.82 10.12 -7.90
N ILE A 63 3.23 8.87 -7.63
CA ILE A 63 4.48 8.50 -6.96
C ILE A 63 5.38 7.61 -7.83
N THR A 64 5.09 7.50 -9.11
CA THR A 64 5.93 6.76 -10.06
C THR A 64 7.30 7.43 -10.16
N PRO A 65 8.43 6.72 -10.00
CA PRO A 65 9.75 7.31 -10.20
C PRO A 65 9.97 7.66 -11.67
N ASP A 66 10.70 8.74 -11.91
CA ASP A 66 11.17 9.10 -13.24
C ASP A 66 12.36 8.19 -13.63
N LEU A 67 12.11 7.13 -14.38
CA LEU A 67 13.14 6.17 -14.80
C LEU A 67 14.22 6.78 -15.70
N ALA A 68 14.00 7.95 -16.28
CA ALA A 68 15.04 8.62 -17.08
C ALA A 68 16.26 9.03 -16.24
N ARG A 69 16.10 9.15 -14.92
CA ARG A 69 17.16 9.53 -13.97
C ARG A 69 18.01 8.34 -13.49
N TYR A 70 17.64 7.12 -13.85
CA TYR A 70 18.27 5.90 -13.39
C TYR A 70 19.01 5.19 -14.51
N ASP A 71 19.96 4.33 -14.14
CA ASP A 71 20.66 3.46 -15.07
C ASP A 71 19.68 2.52 -15.78
N THR A 72 20.09 2.07 -16.95
CA THR A 72 19.34 1.06 -17.72
C THR A 72 20.13 -0.23 -17.83
N TRP A 73 19.43 -1.34 -17.99
CA TRP A 73 20.06 -2.64 -18.13
C TRP A 73 19.35 -3.51 -19.17
N ILE A 74 20.08 -4.51 -19.66
CA ILE A 74 19.61 -5.51 -20.60
C ILE A 74 19.79 -6.87 -19.93
N ASP A 75 18.68 -7.54 -19.70
CA ASP A 75 18.60 -8.93 -19.23
C ASP A 75 19.03 -9.86 -20.36
N VAL A 76 20.26 -10.35 -20.30
CA VAL A 76 20.89 -11.13 -21.40
C VAL A 76 20.45 -12.59 -21.38
N ASP A 77 20.26 -13.16 -20.19
CA ASP A 77 19.89 -14.57 -20.01
C ASP A 77 18.38 -14.80 -19.75
N GLY A 78 17.60 -13.71 -19.59
CA GLY A 78 16.14 -13.77 -19.45
C GLY A 78 15.65 -14.26 -18.10
N ASP A 79 16.49 -14.13 -17.06
CA ASP A 79 16.15 -14.58 -15.71
C ASP A 79 15.45 -13.50 -14.86
N SER A 80 15.41 -12.25 -15.35
CA SER A 80 14.84 -11.07 -14.71
C SER A 80 15.58 -10.63 -13.44
N SER A 81 16.83 -11.02 -13.30
CA SER A 81 17.70 -10.69 -12.18
C SER A 81 19.03 -10.14 -12.68
N PHE A 82 19.38 -8.93 -12.25
CA PHE A 82 20.61 -8.29 -12.69
C PHE A 82 21.85 -8.99 -12.12
N ASP A 83 22.74 -9.48 -13.01
CA ASP A 83 24.08 -9.93 -12.69
C ASP A 83 25.10 -9.17 -13.59
N PRO A 84 25.97 -8.32 -13.04
CA PRO A 84 26.92 -7.52 -13.83
C PRO A 84 27.98 -8.36 -14.56
N LYS A 85 28.07 -9.68 -14.32
CA LYS A 85 28.94 -10.60 -15.05
C LYS A 85 28.31 -11.13 -16.33
N ILE A 86 26.98 -11.07 -16.43
CA ILE A 86 26.18 -11.60 -17.53
C ILE A 86 25.48 -10.49 -18.25
N ASP A 87 24.82 -9.59 -17.50
CA ASP A 87 23.99 -8.51 -18.03
C ASP A 87 24.80 -7.29 -18.43
N LYS A 88 24.21 -6.54 -19.35
CA LYS A 88 24.76 -5.24 -19.77
C LYS A 88 23.98 -4.14 -19.08
N TYR A 89 24.68 -3.09 -18.67
CA TYR A 89 24.03 -1.90 -18.14
C TYR A 89 24.70 -0.63 -18.65
N GLU A 90 23.97 0.46 -18.63
CA GLU A 90 24.44 1.80 -18.93
C GLU A 90 24.47 2.62 -17.65
N ASP A 91 25.67 2.95 -17.19
CA ASP A 91 25.90 3.87 -16.07
C ASP A 91 25.77 5.31 -16.59
N LYS A 92 24.55 5.87 -16.49
CA LYS A 92 24.23 7.17 -17.09
C LYS A 92 24.96 8.34 -16.47
N ASN A 93 25.28 8.26 -15.20
CA ASN A 93 25.94 9.33 -14.47
C ASN A 93 27.45 9.10 -14.30
N ASN A 94 27.98 7.98 -14.79
CA ASN A 94 29.38 7.58 -14.76
C ASN A 94 29.98 7.53 -13.35
N ASN A 95 29.20 7.09 -12.36
CA ASN A 95 29.66 7.00 -10.97
C ASN A 95 30.17 5.61 -10.55
N GLY A 96 30.11 4.62 -11.44
CA GLY A 96 30.55 3.25 -11.22
C GLY A 96 29.69 2.44 -10.26
N LYS A 97 28.42 2.85 -10.07
CA LYS A 97 27.45 2.16 -9.21
C LYS A 97 26.26 1.69 -10.05
N PHE A 98 25.42 0.86 -9.44
CA PHE A 98 24.17 0.41 -10.04
C PHE A 98 23.02 1.24 -9.46
N ASP A 99 22.72 2.37 -10.10
CA ASP A 99 21.69 3.31 -9.68
C ASP A 99 20.35 2.93 -10.35
N PHE A 100 19.85 1.73 -10.02
CA PHE A 100 18.58 1.23 -10.53
C PHE A 100 17.43 1.49 -9.56
N VAL A 101 16.22 1.58 -10.10
CA VAL A 101 15.00 1.39 -9.32
C VAL A 101 14.83 -0.11 -9.08
N TRP A 102 15.13 -0.57 -7.87
CA TRP A 102 14.95 -1.97 -7.47
C TRP A 102 13.49 -2.24 -7.16
N LEU A 103 12.93 -3.31 -7.76
CA LEU A 103 11.55 -3.71 -7.50
C LEU A 103 11.45 -4.62 -6.27
N ALA A 104 10.51 -4.29 -5.39
CA ALA A 104 10.24 -5.08 -4.18
C ALA A 104 9.35 -6.31 -4.44
N GLY A 105 9.25 -7.16 -3.44
CA GLY A 105 8.20 -8.18 -3.28
C GLY A 105 8.60 -9.60 -3.68
N PHE A 106 9.57 -9.78 -4.58
CA PHE A 106 10.06 -11.09 -5.01
C PHE A 106 11.56 -11.24 -4.76
N ASN A 107 12.32 -11.66 -5.78
CA ASN A 107 13.76 -11.87 -5.68
C ASN A 107 14.52 -10.54 -5.58
N ASN A 108 15.69 -10.58 -4.95
CA ASN A 108 16.64 -9.49 -5.01
C ASN A 108 17.21 -9.31 -6.44
N SER A 109 17.90 -8.20 -6.68
CA SER A 109 18.52 -7.89 -7.97
C SER A 109 17.55 -7.78 -9.14
N ARG A 110 16.32 -7.31 -8.92
CA ARG A 110 15.30 -7.12 -9.96
C ARG A 110 15.10 -5.62 -10.25
N PRO A 111 15.88 -5.01 -11.17
CA PRO A 111 15.71 -3.61 -11.52
C PRO A 111 14.52 -3.39 -12.44
N ALA A 112 13.90 -2.22 -12.33
CA ALA A 112 12.82 -1.83 -13.23
C ALA A 112 13.34 -1.52 -14.64
N GLN A 113 12.68 -2.09 -15.66
CA GLN A 113 12.95 -1.83 -17.09
C GLN A 113 11.90 -0.92 -17.73
N GLY A 114 10.88 -0.50 -17.01
CA GLY A 114 9.83 0.36 -17.52
C GLY A 114 8.68 0.54 -16.54
N VAL A 115 7.66 1.25 -16.99
CA VAL A 115 6.41 1.47 -16.27
C VAL A 115 5.28 0.84 -17.06
N ASN A 116 4.49 -0.03 -16.43
CA ASN A 116 3.29 -0.61 -17.00
C ASN A 116 2.06 0.26 -16.70
N ASP A 117 1.97 0.70 -15.45
CA ASP A 117 0.95 1.63 -14.99
C ASP A 117 1.51 2.48 -13.83
N PRO A 118 0.95 3.70 -13.63
CA PRO A 118 1.44 4.62 -12.63
C PRO A 118 1.13 4.16 -11.20
N LEU A 119 2.02 4.52 -10.28
CA LEU A 119 1.86 4.34 -8.86
C LEU A 119 1.27 5.61 -8.22
N TRP A 120 0.44 5.44 -7.21
CA TRP A 120 -0.31 6.54 -6.60
C TRP A 120 -0.22 6.57 -5.07
N SER A 121 -0.24 7.77 -4.52
CA SER A 121 -0.73 8.06 -3.18
C SER A 121 -2.15 8.59 -3.30
N ARG A 122 -3.12 7.86 -2.74
CA ARG A 122 -4.55 8.19 -2.82
C ARG A 122 -5.11 8.38 -1.42
N SER A 123 -5.45 9.61 -1.08
CA SER A 123 -5.99 10.01 0.23
C SER A 123 -7.49 10.26 0.14
N ILE A 124 -8.22 9.82 1.18
CA ILE A 124 -9.61 10.16 1.39
C ILE A 124 -9.79 10.76 2.78
N ALA A 125 -10.33 11.95 2.84
CA ALA A 125 -10.62 12.68 4.06
C ALA A 125 -12.10 12.63 4.39
N PHE A 126 -12.40 12.44 5.66
CA PHE A 126 -13.74 12.48 6.23
C PHE A 126 -13.80 13.54 7.30
N ARG A 127 -14.80 14.41 7.27
CA ARG A 127 -15.05 15.38 8.35
C ARG A 127 -16.49 15.30 8.80
N ASN A 128 -16.67 15.11 10.12
CA ASN A 128 -17.96 15.15 10.78
C ASN A 128 -17.80 15.69 12.22
N ASN A 129 -18.70 16.55 12.68
CA ASN A 129 -18.70 17.11 14.04
C ASN A 129 -17.34 17.71 14.49
N GLY A 130 -16.62 18.37 13.59
CA GLY A 130 -15.32 18.94 13.89
C GLY A 130 -14.15 17.95 13.95
N VAL A 131 -14.41 16.65 13.72
CA VAL A 131 -13.38 15.60 13.63
C VAL A 131 -13.03 15.34 12.17
N THR A 132 -11.74 15.37 11.85
CA THR A 132 -11.22 15.05 10.51
C THR A 132 -10.35 13.81 10.59
N ILE A 133 -10.66 12.81 9.78
CA ILE A 133 -9.89 11.58 9.62
C ILE A 133 -9.45 11.47 8.18
N VAL A 134 -8.19 11.11 7.95
CA VAL A 134 -7.67 10.85 6.60
C VAL A 134 -7.14 9.43 6.53
N LEU A 135 -7.58 8.69 5.54
CA LEU A 135 -7.05 7.37 5.19
C LEU A 135 -6.24 7.51 3.89
N VAL A 136 -5.05 6.94 3.88
CA VAL A 136 -4.10 7.05 2.76
C VAL A 136 -3.74 5.66 2.25
N SER A 137 -4.02 5.39 0.99
CA SER A 137 -3.60 4.19 0.25
C SER A 137 -2.40 4.54 -0.62
N ILE A 138 -1.31 3.78 -0.51
CA ILE A 138 -0.03 4.06 -1.17
C ILE A 138 0.40 2.84 -1.96
N ASP A 139 0.67 3.00 -3.25
CA ASP A 139 1.16 1.91 -4.10
C ASP A 139 2.64 1.65 -3.83
N SER A 140 2.88 0.81 -2.85
CA SER A 140 4.19 0.35 -2.41
C SER A 140 4.07 -1.04 -1.78
N VAL A 141 5.18 -1.74 -1.63
CA VAL A 141 5.19 -3.02 -0.88
C VAL A 141 4.97 -2.81 0.61
N GLY A 142 5.43 -1.70 1.15
CA GLY A 142 5.34 -1.32 2.54
C GLY A 142 6.22 -0.11 2.84
N ILE A 143 5.93 0.60 3.92
CA ILE A 143 6.72 1.73 4.39
C ILE A 143 6.95 1.54 5.89
N THR A 144 8.16 1.83 6.37
CA THR A 144 8.46 1.65 7.80
C THR A 144 7.66 2.61 8.66
N HIS A 145 7.37 2.19 9.88
CA HIS A 145 6.58 3.01 10.81
C HIS A 145 7.25 4.35 11.13
N GLU A 146 8.59 4.37 11.25
CA GLU A 146 9.33 5.62 11.49
C GLU A 146 9.09 6.66 10.40
N ARG A 147 9.03 6.22 9.14
CA ARG A 147 8.75 7.11 8.02
C ARG A 147 7.32 7.64 8.08
N TYR A 148 6.35 6.78 8.42
CA TYR A 148 4.97 7.23 8.66
C TYR A 148 4.87 8.24 9.81
N LEU A 149 5.64 8.07 10.89
CA LEU A 149 5.71 9.07 11.96
C LEU A 149 6.27 10.39 11.44
N GLY A 150 7.37 10.37 10.67
CA GLY A 150 7.95 11.57 10.06
C GLY A 150 6.98 12.31 9.14
N ILE A 151 6.28 11.58 8.26
CA ILE A 151 5.24 12.13 7.38
C ILE A 151 4.11 12.77 8.22
N ARG A 152 3.64 12.08 9.25
CA ARG A 152 2.57 12.57 10.14
C ARG A 152 2.96 13.85 10.85
N GLU A 153 4.18 13.94 11.39
CA GLU A 153 4.67 15.16 12.05
C GLU A 153 4.79 16.33 11.07
N ARG A 154 5.25 16.09 9.85
CA ARG A 154 5.29 17.11 8.80
C ARG A 154 3.89 17.61 8.44
N ILE A 155 2.91 16.71 8.31
CA ILE A 155 1.51 17.09 8.07
C ILE A 155 0.96 17.91 9.22
N LYS A 156 1.23 17.52 10.48
CA LYS A 156 0.81 18.29 11.66
C LYS A 156 1.39 19.70 11.67
N GLY A 157 2.61 19.89 11.19
CA GLY A 157 3.24 21.21 11.04
C GLY A 157 2.54 22.09 9.99
N LEU A 158 1.89 21.48 9.00
CA LEU A 158 1.19 22.18 7.92
C LEU A 158 -0.32 22.36 8.20
N ARG A 159 -0.94 21.40 8.92
CA ARG A 159 -2.38 21.34 9.18
C ARG A 159 -2.65 20.84 10.60
N ASN A 160 -3.36 21.65 11.38
CA ASN A 160 -3.75 21.31 12.75
C ASN A 160 -5.22 20.86 12.88
N ASP A 161 -5.93 20.80 11.77
CA ASP A 161 -7.35 20.42 11.70
C ASP A 161 -7.59 18.96 11.35
N ILE A 162 -6.53 18.13 11.35
CA ILE A 162 -6.59 16.68 11.12
C ILE A 162 -6.39 15.95 12.46
N ASN A 163 -7.38 15.16 12.86
CA ASN A 163 -7.35 14.45 14.15
C ASN A 163 -6.69 13.08 14.04
N LEU A 164 -6.86 12.37 12.91
CA LEU A 164 -6.28 11.06 12.67
C LEU A 164 -5.83 10.91 11.22
N ILE A 165 -4.64 10.35 11.02
CA ILE A 165 -4.16 9.92 9.71
C ILE A 165 -3.76 8.45 9.81
N SER A 166 -4.33 7.61 8.95
CA SER A 166 -3.96 6.21 8.82
C SER A 166 -3.39 5.95 7.43
N PHE A 167 -2.24 5.29 7.38
CA PHE A 167 -1.56 4.92 6.14
C PHE A 167 -1.65 3.41 5.94
N ALA A 168 -1.81 3.00 4.69
CA ALA A 168 -1.73 1.60 4.27
C ALA A 168 -1.06 1.51 2.90
N SER A 169 -0.14 0.58 2.75
CA SER A 169 0.42 0.20 1.44
C SER A 169 -0.51 -0.78 0.75
N THR A 170 -0.62 -0.70 -0.58
CA THR A 170 -1.36 -1.70 -1.36
C THR A 170 -0.66 -3.05 -1.38
N HIS A 171 0.60 -3.09 -0.99
CA HIS A 171 1.47 -4.25 -0.96
C HIS A 171 1.81 -4.80 -2.34
N THR A 172 1.86 -3.94 -3.36
CA THR A 172 2.25 -4.36 -4.71
C THR A 172 3.69 -4.85 -4.76
N HIS A 173 3.90 -5.97 -5.46
CA HIS A 173 5.21 -6.58 -5.67
C HIS A 173 5.90 -6.10 -6.96
N SER A 174 5.45 -4.98 -7.52
CA SER A 174 6.01 -4.34 -8.70
C SER A 174 6.20 -2.82 -8.51
N ALA A 175 6.51 -2.39 -7.29
CA ALA A 175 6.85 -1.02 -6.95
C ALA A 175 8.31 -0.91 -6.49
N PRO A 176 8.89 0.29 -6.44
CA PRO A 176 10.22 0.51 -5.89
C PRO A 176 10.37 0.00 -4.46
N ASP A 177 11.56 -0.46 -4.12
CA ASP A 177 11.88 -0.94 -2.77
C ASP A 177 11.88 0.21 -1.77
N THR A 178 10.83 0.31 -0.98
CA THR A 178 10.64 1.29 0.09
C THR A 178 11.02 0.77 1.48
N LEU A 179 11.48 -0.49 1.58
CA LEU A 179 11.92 -1.13 2.82
C LEU A 179 13.44 -1.38 2.87
N GLY A 180 14.15 -1.19 1.75
CA GLY A 180 15.58 -1.41 1.61
C GLY A 180 15.98 -2.88 1.68
N LEU A 181 15.12 -3.79 1.22
CA LEU A 181 15.31 -5.24 1.32
C LEU A 181 15.62 -5.91 -0.03
N TRP A 182 15.27 -5.29 -1.16
CA TRP A 182 15.31 -5.90 -2.50
C TRP A 182 16.33 -5.25 -3.44
N SER A 183 17.43 -4.73 -2.94
CA SER A 183 18.52 -4.22 -3.76
C SER A 183 19.38 -5.35 -4.36
N TYR A 184 20.53 -4.99 -4.97
CA TYR A 184 21.47 -5.97 -5.48
C TYR A 184 21.90 -6.97 -4.40
N LYS A 185 21.83 -8.26 -4.71
CA LYS A 185 22.04 -9.39 -3.74
C LYS A 185 23.35 -9.36 -2.97
N GLU A 186 24.40 -8.74 -3.54
CA GLU A 186 25.72 -8.62 -2.90
C GLU A 186 25.84 -7.42 -1.96
N PHE A 187 24.85 -6.52 -1.92
CA PHE A 187 24.85 -5.40 -0.99
C PHE A 187 24.51 -5.88 0.43
N ILE A 188 25.33 -5.49 1.39
CA ILE A 188 25.10 -5.78 2.80
C ILE A 188 24.26 -4.66 3.42
N GLY A 189 23.24 -5.04 4.18
CA GLY A 189 22.34 -4.13 4.89
C GLY A 189 21.24 -3.55 4.01
N ARG A 190 20.44 -2.68 4.62
CA ARG A 190 19.33 -2.02 3.92
C ARG A 190 19.85 -0.91 3.01
N LYS A 191 19.35 -0.88 1.78
CA LYS A 191 19.64 0.16 0.79
C LYS A 191 18.37 0.86 0.38
N PHE A 192 18.32 2.15 0.58
CA PHE A 192 17.20 3.00 0.20
C PHE A 192 17.63 3.94 -0.91
N ASP A 193 16.76 4.14 -1.88
CA ASP A 193 16.81 5.30 -2.75
C ASP A 193 16.24 6.50 -1.98
N HIS A 194 17.11 7.31 -1.41
CA HIS A 194 16.74 8.45 -0.57
C HIS A 194 16.01 9.53 -1.34
N ASP A 195 16.36 9.75 -2.61
CA ASP A 195 15.73 10.76 -3.46
C ASP A 195 14.30 10.34 -3.83
N TYR A 196 14.10 9.07 -4.21
CA TYR A 196 12.77 8.54 -4.44
C TYR A 196 11.92 8.56 -3.17
N MET A 197 12.49 8.17 -2.03
CA MET A 197 11.76 8.20 -0.76
C MET A 197 11.32 9.61 -0.38
N ALA A 198 12.18 10.62 -0.55
CA ALA A 198 11.83 12.02 -0.30
C ALA A 198 10.73 12.50 -1.25
N PHE A 199 10.85 12.21 -2.54
CA PHE A 199 9.82 12.52 -3.54
C PHE A 199 8.47 11.90 -3.18
N MET A 200 8.45 10.61 -2.85
CA MET A 200 7.23 9.88 -2.48
C MET A 200 6.59 10.48 -1.21
N GLU A 201 7.38 10.80 -0.19
CA GLU A 201 6.90 11.41 1.06
C GLU A 201 6.24 12.77 0.82
N GLU A 202 6.84 13.63 -0.03
CA GLU A 202 6.22 14.90 -0.44
C GLU A 202 4.86 14.69 -1.13
N LYS A 203 4.79 13.71 -2.02
CA LYS A 203 3.56 13.38 -2.73
C LYS A 203 2.48 12.81 -1.79
N ILE A 204 2.86 12.00 -0.80
CA ILE A 204 1.94 11.52 0.23
C ILE A 204 1.38 12.70 1.02
N ILE A 205 2.23 13.63 1.46
CA ILE A 205 1.81 14.82 2.18
C ILE A 205 0.84 15.66 1.33
N ALA A 206 1.19 15.92 0.08
CA ALA A 206 0.34 16.66 -0.84
C ALA A 206 -1.03 16.00 -1.02
N SER A 207 -1.08 14.67 -1.18
CA SER A 207 -2.36 13.95 -1.33
C SER A 207 -3.26 14.09 -0.09
N VAL A 208 -2.68 14.13 1.12
CA VAL A 208 -3.43 14.35 2.36
C VAL A 208 -4.00 15.76 2.43
N ILE A 209 -3.18 16.76 2.07
CA ILE A 209 -3.61 18.18 2.06
C ILE A 209 -4.72 18.38 1.04
N ASP A 210 -4.56 17.91 -0.19
CA ASP A 210 -5.56 17.97 -1.24
C ASP A 210 -6.88 17.32 -0.80
N ALA A 211 -6.82 16.16 -0.12
CA ALA A 211 -8.02 15.49 0.36
C ALA A 211 -8.81 16.33 1.36
N VAL A 212 -8.12 17.03 2.25
CA VAL A 212 -8.77 17.90 3.24
C VAL A 212 -9.28 19.19 2.64
N ASP A 213 -8.56 19.76 1.67
CA ASP A 213 -8.97 20.98 0.96
C ASP A 213 -10.19 20.75 0.06
N ASN A 214 -10.33 19.53 -0.49
CA ASN A 214 -11.45 19.13 -1.34
C ASN A 214 -12.69 18.63 -0.59
N LEU A 215 -12.79 18.82 0.73
CA LEU A 215 -13.92 18.36 1.54
C LEU A 215 -15.25 19.00 1.09
N ALA A 216 -16.18 18.20 0.60
CA ALA A 216 -17.51 18.59 0.18
C ALA A 216 -18.61 17.80 0.94
N PRO A 217 -19.79 18.37 1.17
CA PRO A 217 -20.92 17.65 1.75
C PRO A 217 -21.24 16.39 0.93
N ALA A 218 -21.33 15.25 1.59
CA ALA A 218 -21.49 13.97 0.93
C ALA A 218 -22.63 13.14 1.48
N LYS A 219 -23.23 12.34 0.62
CA LYS A 219 -24.09 11.18 0.98
C LYS A 219 -23.31 9.90 0.73
N THR A 220 -23.62 8.87 1.51
CA THR A 220 -22.88 7.61 1.51
C THR A 220 -23.79 6.43 1.22
N THR A 221 -23.32 5.51 0.38
CA THR A 221 -23.88 4.18 0.22
C THR A 221 -22.84 3.16 0.69
N ILE A 222 -23.22 2.24 1.57
CA ILE A 222 -22.36 1.16 2.06
C ILE A 222 -22.87 -0.15 1.50
N ALA A 223 -21.97 -1.00 1.05
CA ALA A 223 -22.23 -2.34 0.56
C ALA A 223 -21.14 -3.31 1.00
N GLU A 224 -21.41 -4.59 0.83
CA GLU A 224 -20.43 -5.67 0.93
C GLU A 224 -20.61 -6.56 -0.30
N ALA A 225 -19.51 -6.78 -1.04
CA ALA A 225 -19.50 -7.80 -2.07
C ALA A 225 -18.89 -9.08 -1.52
N LYS A 226 -19.43 -10.23 -1.97
CA LYS A 226 -18.83 -11.53 -1.71
C LYS A 226 -17.92 -11.89 -2.89
N VAL A 227 -16.62 -12.03 -2.63
CA VAL A 227 -15.62 -12.48 -3.62
C VAL A 227 -15.54 -14.00 -3.53
N PRO A 228 -15.86 -14.76 -4.59
CA PRO A 228 -15.64 -16.20 -4.60
C PRO A 228 -14.14 -16.50 -4.56
N ILE A 229 -13.73 -17.57 -3.85
CA ILE A 229 -12.31 -17.94 -3.76
C ILE A 229 -11.83 -18.42 -5.12
N GLU A 230 -12.63 -19.29 -5.73
CA GLU A 230 -12.37 -19.84 -7.05
C GLU A 230 -12.26 -18.69 -8.05
N ASN A 231 -11.21 -18.71 -8.87
CA ASN A 231 -10.92 -17.66 -9.85
C ASN A 231 -10.46 -16.29 -9.28
N PHE A 232 -10.22 -16.18 -7.97
CA PHE A 232 -9.75 -14.92 -7.37
C PHE A 232 -8.57 -15.08 -6.45
N SER A 233 -8.49 -16.16 -5.67
CA SER A 233 -7.53 -16.28 -4.60
C SER A 233 -7.17 -17.73 -4.30
N PHE A 234 -5.96 -17.93 -3.85
CA PHE A 234 -5.46 -19.16 -3.26
C PHE A 234 -4.66 -18.81 -1.99
N ASP A 235 -4.84 -19.55 -0.92
CA ASP A 235 -3.96 -19.46 0.25
C ASP A 235 -2.87 -20.51 0.10
N SER A 236 -1.62 -20.10 -0.04
CA SER A 236 -0.50 -21.01 -0.25
C SER A 236 -0.08 -21.78 1.01
N ARG A 237 -0.77 -21.55 2.13
CA ARG A 237 -0.46 -22.13 3.44
C ARG A 237 -1.67 -22.76 4.11
N PRO A 238 -1.66 -24.06 4.45
CA PRO A 238 -2.73 -24.67 5.22
C PRO A 238 -2.72 -24.21 6.70
N PRO A 239 -3.87 -24.09 7.38
CA PRO A 239 -5.21 -24.24 6.83
C PRO A 239 -5.57 -23.06 5.93
N PHE A 240 -6.36 -23.31 4.86
CA PHE A 240 -6.82 -22.27 3.95
C PHE A 240 -7.77 -21.31 4.65
N ILE A 241 -7.33 -20.05 4.82
CA ILE A 241 -8.11 -18.98 5.44
C ILE A 241 -8.16 -17.81 4.48
N VAL A 242 -9.30 -17.61 3.85
CA VAL A 242 -9.54 -16.53 2.90
C VAL A 242 -10.73 -15.70 3.35
N ASP A 243 -10.55 -14.38 3.39
CA ASP A 243 -11.67 -13.46 3.61
C ASP A 243 -12.37 -13.19 2.27
N GLN A 244 -13.61 -13.66 2.15
CA GLN A 244 -14.45 -13.47 0.97
C GLN A 244 -15.16 -12.11 0.97
N LYS A 245 -15.06 -11.33 2.03
CA LYS A 245 -15.78 -10.08 2.16
C LYS A 245 -14.99 -8.93 1.60
N MET A 246 -15.63 -8.16 0.75
CA MET A 246 -15.11 -6.88 0.25
C MET A 246 -16.07 -5.77 0.70
N PRO A 247 -15.78 -5.12 1.86
CA PRO A 247 -16.52 -3.94 2.27
C PRO A 247 -16.32 -2.79 1.29
N LEU A 248 -17.39 -2.06 1.02
CA LEU A 248 -17.47 -1.04 -0.02
C LEU A 248 -18.19 0.21 0.49
N ALA A 249 -17.75 1.37 0.03
CA ALA A 249 -18.49 2.61 0.19
C ALA A 249 -18.46 3.43 -1.10
N LEU A 250 -19.58 4.12 -1.39
CA LEU A 250 -19.71 5.10 -2.45
C LEU A 250 -20.08 6.43 -1.82
N PHE A 251 -19.31 7.47 -2.11
CA PHE A 251 -19.53 8.83 -1.63
C PHE A 251 -19.89 9.72 -2.81
N LYS A 252 -21.05 10.37 -2.72
CA LYS A 252 -21.51 11.31 -3.73
C LYS A 252 -21.69 12.70 -3.13
N ASN A 253 -21.37 13.73 -3.89
CA ASN A 253 -21.62 15.09 -3.50
C ASN A 253 -23.12 15.30 -3.28
N LEU A 254 -23.49 15.84 -2.13
CA LEU A 254 -24.89 15.98 -1.74
C LEU A 254 -25.66 16.95 -2.64
N ARG A 255 -24.97 17.91 -3.28
CA ARG A 255 -25.60 18.95 -4.12
C ARG A 255 -25.63 18.58 -5.60
N THR A 256 -24.51 18.03 -6.13
CA THR A 256 -24.37 17.76 -7.57
C THR A 256 -24.72 16.33 -7.96
N ASP A 257 -24.81 15.42 -6.99
CA ASP A 257 -24.93 13.96 -7.16
C ASP A 257 -23.73 13.30 -7.87
N GLU A 258 -22.69 14.04 -8.15
CA GLU A 258 -21.45 13.51 -8.72
C GLU A 258 -20.72 12.66 -7.70
N THR A 259 -20.07 11.61 -8.18
CA THR A 259 -19.26 10.75 -7.32
C THR A 259 -17.99 11.48 -6.88
N ILE A 260 -17.78 11.57 -5.57
CA ILE A 260 -16.52 12.03 -4.98
C ILE A 260 -15.52 10.87 -4.99
N ALA A 261 -15.91 9.74 -4.40
CA ALA A 261 -15.06 8.56 -4.30
C ALA A 261 -15.85 7.25 -4.17
N THR A 262 -15.20 6.16 -4.57
CA THR A 262 -15.47 4.81 -4.10
C THR A 262 -14.36 4.35 -3.19
N LEU A 263 -14.67 3.55 -2.17
CA LEU A 263 -13.73 2.93 -1.27
C LEU A 263 -14.00 1.44 -1.23
N ALA A 264 -12.94 0.64 -1.37
CA ALA A 264 -12.99 -0.81 -1.28
C ALA A 264 -11.82 -1.33 -0.43
N SER A 265 -12.05 -2.46 0.25
CA SER A 265 -10.96 -3.19 0.90
C SER A 265 -11.12 -4.67 0.67
N TRP A 266 -10.04 -5.34 0.26
CA TRP A 266 -10.01 -6.79 0.13
C TRP A 266 -8.61 -7.34 0.31
N GLY A 267 -8.49 -8.50 0.99
CA GLY A 267 -7.20 -9.10 1.33
C GLY A 267 -6.65 -9.96 0.20
N MET A 268 -5.64 -9.45 -0.51
CA MET A 268 -4.93 -10.14 -1.58
C MET A 268 -3.58 -9.47 -1.84
N HIS A 269 -2.53 -10.25 -2.08
CA HIS A 269 -1.26 -9.73 -2.57
C HIS A 269 -1.39 -9.25 -4.01
N PRO A 270 -1.07 -7.99 -4.33
CA PRO A 270 -0.95 -7.53 -5.70
C PRO A 270 0.37 -7.99 -6.33
N GLU A 271 0.38 -9.23 -6.84
CA GLU A 271 1.57 -9.92 -7.35
C GLU A 271 1.29 -10.78 -8.60
N GLY A 272 0.15 -10.54 -9.26
CA GLY A 272 -0.33 -11.33 -10.38
C GLY A 272 0.58 -11.37 -11.60
N PHE A 273 1.41 -10.35 -11.79
CA PHE A 273 2.41 -10.34 -12.84
C PHE A 273 3.55 -11.34 -12.61
N GLY A 274 3.80 -11.72 -11.34
CA GLY A 274 4.81 -12.70 -10.97
C GLY A 274 6.27 -12.18 -10.94
N PRO A 275 7.22 -13.05 -10.54
CA PRO A 275 8.60 -12.65 -10.22
C PRO A 275 9.44 -12.23 -11.44
N LYS A 276 9.06 -12.64 -12.66
CA LYS A 276 9.77 -12.27 -13.89
C LYS A 276 9.35 -10.93 -14.49
N PHE A 277 8.34 -10.28 -13.91
CA PHE A 277 7.89 -8.98 -14.38
C PHE A 277 8.78 -7.87 -13.86
N THR A 278 9.39 -7.11 -14.78
CA THR A 278 10.37 -6.06 -14.47
C THR A 278 9.86 -4.64 -14.75
N LYS A 279 8.53 -4.46 -14.80
CA LYS A 279 7.95 -3.12 -14.96
C LYS A 279 7.25 -2.68 -13.67
N ILE A 280 7.26 -1.38 -13.42
CA ILE A 280 6.52 -0.76 -12.32
C ILE A 280 5.03 -0.87 -12.57
N SER A 281 4.28 -1.29 -11.52
CA SER A 281 2.83 -1.45 -11.58
C SER A 281 2.21 -1.50 -10.19
N SER A 282 0.97 -1.00 -10.05
CA SER A 282 0.14 -1.28 -8.88
C SER A 282 -0.70 -2.57 -9.00
N ASP A 283 -0.37 -3.41 -10.00
CA ASP A 283 -0.96 -4.73 -10.23
C ASP A 283 -2.50 -4.67 -10.44
N PHE A 284 -3.26 -5.67 -9.97
CA PHE A 284 -4.72 -5.70 -10.13
C PHE A 284 -5.41 -4.47 -9.55
N VAL A 285 -4.80 -3.79 -8.60
CA VAL A 285 -5.33 -2.58 -7.96
C VAL A 285 -5.47 -1.44 -8.97
N HIS A 286 -4.52 -1.31 -9.94
CA HIS A 286 -4.66 -0.37 -11.04
C HIS A 286 -5.95 -0.62 -11.84
N TYR A 287 -6.13 -1.83 -12.31
CA TYR A 287 -7.28 -2.20 -13.16
C TYR A 287 -8.62 -2.14 -12.42
N PHE A 288 -8.61 -2.46 -11.12
CA PHE A 288 -9.78 -2.26 -10.26
C PHE A 288 -10.19 -0.79 -10.22
N ARG A 289 -9.24 0.11 -9.94
CA ARG A 289 -9.50 1.56 -9.85
C ARG A 289 -9.96 2.13 -11.17
N GLU A 290 -9.27 1.83 -12.26
CA GLU A 290 -9.64 2.28 -13.60
C GLU A 290 -11.07 1.84 -13.96
N ALA A 291 -11.42 0.59 -13.71
CA ALA A 291 -12.76 0.10 -13.98
C ALA A 291 -13.82 0.78 -13.10
N MET A 292 -13.55 1.00 -11.82
CA MET A 292 -14.48 1.68 -10.91
C MET A 292 -14.68 3.16 -11.27
N GLU A 293 -13.62 3.85 -11.74
CA GLU A 293 -13.66 5.27 -12.14
C GLU A 293 -14.29 5.44 -13.53
N HIS A 294 -13.83 4.68 -14.51
CA HIS A 294 -14.13 4.92 -15.93
C HIS A 294 -15.05 3.87 -16.56
N GLY A 295 -15.30 2.77 -15.85
CA GLY A 295 -16.03 1.64 -16.42
C GLY A 295 -15.14 0.83 -17.37
N ARG A 296 -15.78 0.10 -18.26
CA ARG A 296 -15.11 -0.76 -19.22
C ARG A 296 -15.68 -0.52 -20.60
N ASP A 297 -14.78 -0.49 -21.58
CA ASP A 297 -15.04 -0.41 -23.03
C ASP A 297 -16.51 -0.14 -23.44
N GLY A 298 -16.91 1.10 -23.47
CA GLY A 298 -18.10 1.75 -24.04
C GLY A 298 -19.37 0.95 -24.41
N LYS A 299 -19.34 -0.38 -24.33
CA LYS A 299 -20.39 -1.32 -24.74
C LYS A 299 -20.97 -2.14 -23.59
N SER A 300 -20.51 -1.94 -22.35
CA SER A 300 -20.98 -2.73 -21.21
C SER A 300 -21.94 -1.93 -20.32
N ASP A 301 -22.82 -2.64 -19.62
CA ASP A 301 -23.67 -2.08 -18.56
C ASP A 301 -22.86 -1.53 -17.37
N PHE A 302 -21.54 -1.68 -17.40
CA PHE A 302 -20.61 -1.21 -16.41
C PHE A 302 -19.90 0.08 -16.86
N LYS A 303 -20.47 1.22 -16.48
CA LYS A 303 -19.97 2.56 -16.85
C LYS A 303 -19.01 3.15 -15.82
N GLY A 304 -18.68 2.42 -14.72
CA GLY A 304 -18.00 2.99 -13.57
C GLY A 304 -18.91 3.94 -12.78
N PHE A 305 -18.40 4.45 -11.68
CA PHE A 305 -19.11 5.44 -10.88
C PHE A 305 -18.61 6.86 -11.13
N GLY A 306 -17.49 7.02 -11.81
CA GLY A 306 -16.76 8.30 -11.84
C GLY A 306 -16.07 8.58 -10.50
N GLY A 307 -15.62 9.83 -10.32
CA GLY A 307 -14.88 10.22 -9.12
C GLY A 307 -13.52 9.53 -9.01
N LYS A 308 -13.09 9.24 -7.78
CA LYS A 308 -11.81 8.56 -7.51
C LYS A 308 -12.02 7.27 -6.73
N SER A 309 -11.35 6.20 -7.13
CA SER A 309 -11.43 4.91 -6.45
C SER A 309 -10.23 4.73 -5.51
N ILE A 310 -10.51 4.45 -4.24
CA ILE A 310 -9.51 4.18 -3.20
C ILE A 310 -9.61 2.70 -2.83
N PHE A 311 -8.49 1.99 -2.96
CA PHE A 311 -8.42 0.58 -2.61
C PHE A 311 -7.48 0.38 -1.43
N PHE A 312 -7.93 -0.32 -0.41
CA PHE A 312 -7.12 -0.75 0.72
C PHE A 312 -6.93 -2.26 0.68
N THR A 313 -5.68 -2.68 0.74
CA THR A 313 -5.39 -4.09 0.94
C THR A 313 -5.83 -4.50 2.35
N GLY A 314 -6.67 -5.52 2.41
CA GLY A 314 -7.11 -6.13 3.65
C GLY A 314 -6.03 -7.02 4.28
N PRO A 315 -6.40 -7.98 5.13
CA PRO A 315 -5.43 -8.88 5.75
C PRO A 315 -4.76 -9.78 4.71
N VAL A 316 -3.43 -9.64 4.53
CA VAL A 316 -2.62 -10.42 3.58
C VAL A 316 -1.72 -11.44 4.25
N GLY A 317 -1.70 -11.49 5.60
CA GLY A 317 -0.83 -12.38 6.38
C GLY A 317 -1.11 -13.88 6.21
N GLY A 318 -2.22 -14.26 5.58
CA GLY A 318 -2.58 -15.63 5.18
C GLY A 318 -1.85 -16.12 3.93
N LEU A 319 -0.95 -15.34 3.33
CA LEU A 319 -0.29 -15.65 2.06
C LEU A 319 -1.28 -15.88 0.89
N MET A 320 -2.35 -15.10 0.86
CA MET A 320 -3.33 -15.10 -0.22
C MET A 320 -2.69 -14.56 -1.50
N THR A 321 -2.73 -15.38 -2.55
CA THR A 321 -2.04 -15.10 -3.82
C THR A 321 -2.90 -15.49 -5.03
N GLN A 322 -2.58 -14.92 -6.17
CA GLN A 322 -3.05 -15.38 -7.48
C GLN A 322 -1.95 -16.05 -8.32
N LEU A 323 -0.74 -16.22 -7.78
CA LEU A 323 0.41 -16.72 -8.54
C LEU A 323 0.16 -18.09 -9.16
N ASP A 324 -0.39 -19.02 -8.39
CA ASP A 324 -0.55 -20.42 -8.78
C ASP A 324 -1.92 -20.75 -9.39
N ILE A 325 -2.72 -19.73 -9.70
CA ILE A 325 -4.02 -19.91 -10.35
C ILE A 325 -4.13 -19.09 -11.62
N ASP A 326 -4.86 -19.60 -12.60
CA ASP A 326 -5.32 -18.81 -13.74
C ASP A 326 -6.55 -18.02 -13.35
N ILE A 327 -6.66 -16.78 -13.83
CA ILE A 327 -7.83 -15.94 -13.65
C ILE A 327 -8.65 -15.97 -14.95
N THR A 328 -9.88 -16.41 -14.87
CA THR A 328 -10.81 -16.37 -15.98
C THR A 328 -11.50 -15.01 -16.00
N ASP A 329 -11.42 -14.31 -17.12
CA ASP A 329 -12.14 -13.06 -17.29
C ASP A 329 -13.64 -13.28 -17.55
N ARG A 330 -14.40 -12.19 -17.63
CA ARG A 330 -15.84 -12.23 -17.90
C ARG A 330 -16.24 -12.85 -19.26
N PHE A 331 -15.30 -12.97 -20.18
CA PHE A 331 -15.54 -13.59 -21.49
C PHE A 331 -15.22 -15.08 -21.51
N GLY A 332 -14.79 -15.63 -20.37
CA GLY A 332 -14.40 -17.03 -20.23
C GLY A 332 -12.96 -17.32 -20.65
N VAL A 333 -12.16 -16.28 -20.92
CA VAL A 333 -10.75 -16.42 -21.29
C VAL A 333 -9.91 -16.56 -20.02
N LYS A 334 -9.11 -17.60 -19.96
CA LYS A 334 -8.16 -17.82 -18.86
C LYS A 334 -6.87 -17.05 -19.13
N HIS A 335 -6.43 -16.33 -18.11
CA HIS A 335 -5.20 -15.54 -18.11
C HIS A 335 -4.22 -16.10 -17.08
N GLY A 336 -3.06 -16.54 -17.55
CA GLY A 336 -1.84 -16.70 -16.76
C GLY A 336 -1.00 -15.42 -16.87
N HIS A 337 -0.02 -15.22 -16.04
CA HIS A 337 0.95 -14.11 -16.11
C HIS A 337 0.37 -12.71 -16.40
N GLU A 338 0.75 -12.05 -17.50
CA GLU A 338 0.48 -10.64 -17.75
C GLU A 338 -1.01 -10.24 -17.77
N GLY A 339 -1.87 -11.07 -18.33
CA GLY A 339 -3.32 -10.80 -18.40
C GLY A 339 -4.06 -10.98 -17.07
N LYS A 340 -3.43 -11.69 -16.12
CA LYS A 340 -4.04 -12.10 -14.86
C LYS A 340 -4.43 -10.92 -13.98
N SER A 341 -3.51 -9.98 -13.75
CA SER A 341 -3.75 -8.79 -12.92
C SER A 341 -4.89 -7.93 -13.48
N LYS A 342 -4.95 -7.78 -14.81
CA LYS A 342 -6.05 -7.07 -15.47
C LYS A 342 -7.38 -7.79 -15.26
N ALA A 343 -7.44 -9.07 -15.57
CA ALA A 343 -8.67 -9.86 -15.42
C ALA A 343 -9.17 -9.84 -13.97
N GLN A 344 -8.27 -9.96 -12.99
CA GLN A 344 -8.63 -9.92 -11.58
C GLN A 344 -9.18 -8.57 -11.15
N GLY A 345 -8.48 -7.47 -11.47
CA GLY A 345 -8.92 -6.13 -11.11
C GLY A 345 -10.28 -5.79 -11.69
N GLU A 346 -10.48 -6.11 -12.97
CA GLU A 346 -11.75 -5.90 -13.63
C GLU A 346 -12.90 -6.77 -13.09
N ASN A 347 -12.64 -8.04 -12.77
CA ASN A 347 -13.64 -8.93 -12.18
C ASN A 347 -14.05 -8.46 -10.78
N LEU A 348 -13.08 -8.04 -9.93
CA LEU A 348 -13.37 -7.45 -8.62
C LEU A 348 -14.20 -6.17 -8.73
N ALA A 349 -13.88 -5.31 -9.71
CA ALA A 349 -14.64 -4.08 -9.96
C ALA A 349 -16.08 -4.36 -10.36
N ILE A 350 -16.36 -5.42 -11.13
CA ILE A 350 -17.72 -5.85 -11.47
C ILE A 350 -18.49 -6.22 -10.20
N LEU A 351 -17.90 -7.03 -9.31
CA LEU A 351 -18.54 -7.43 -8.06
C LEU A 351 -18.83 -6.20 -7.16
N ALA A 352 -17.86 -5.30 -7.05
CA ALA A 352 -18.00 -4.05 -6.30
C ALA A 352 -19.10 -3.16 -6.87
N TYR A 353 -19.11 -2.97 -8.17
CA TYR A 353 -20.09 -2.16 -8.88
C TYR A 353 -21.52 -2.70 -8.68
N GLN A 354 -21.71 -4.00 -8.85
CA GLN A 354 -23.01 -4.64 -8.67
C GLN A 354 -23.52 -4.47 -7.23
N ALA A 355 -22.68 -4.75 -6.23
CA ALA A 355 -23.05 -4.62 -4.83
C ALA A 355 -23.43 -3.17 -4.47
N LEU A 356 -22.67 -2.18 -4.89
CA LEU A 356 -22.97 -0.77 -4.64
C LEU A 356 -24.23 -0.31 -5.38
N LYS A 357 -24.44 -0.75 -6.63
CA LYS A 357 -25.63 -0.43 -7.43
C LYS A 357 -26.92 -0.96 -6.79
N GLU A 358 -26.89 -2.19 -6.31
CA GLU A 358 -28.04 -2.79 -5.62
C GLU A 358 -28.41 -2.05 -4.33
N GLN A 359 -27.42 -1.61 -3.54
CA GLN A 359 -27.66 -0.87 -2.31
C GLN A 359 -28.11 0.57 -2.56
N THR A 360 -27.64 1.21 -3.62
CA THR A 360 -28.08 2.57 -4.00
C THR A 360 -29.59 2.60 -4.29
N VAL A 361 -30.14 1.49 -4.77
CA VAL A 361 -31.58 1.32 -4.98
C VAL A 361 -32.35 1.11 -3.67
N LYS A 362 -31.70 0.52 -2.63
CA LYS A 362 -32.38 0.07 -1.40
C LYS A 362 -32.41 1.09 -0.26
N LYS A 363 -31.41 1.96 -0.09
CA LYS A 363 -31.36 2.95 1.01
C LYS A 363 -30.42 4.11 0.76
N GLN A 364 -30.90 5.34 0.92
CA GLN A 364 -30.09 6.47 1.32
C GLN A 364 -29.97 6.48 2.84
N GLY A 365 -28.82 6.12 3.37
CA GLY A 365 -28.56 6.14 4.81
C GLY A 365 -27.57 7.24 5.19
N ASN A 366 -27.82 7.91 6.31
CA ASN A 366 -26.83 8.78 6.95
C ASN A 366 -25.84 7.88 7.70
N MET A 367 -24.52 8.10 7.51
CA MET A 367 -23.50 7.48 8.38
C MET A 367 -23.32 8.36 9.62
N ASP A 368 -23.65 7.81 10.79
CA ASP A 368 -23.18 8.34 12.06
C ASP A 368 -21.75 7.82 12.29
N PHE A 369 -20.78 8.72 12.36
CA PHE A 369 -19.46 8.38 12.85
C PHE A 369 -19.54 8.18 14.37
N GLN A 370 -19.70 6.96 14.81
CA GLN A 370 -19.35 6.59 16.18
C GLN A 370 -17.85 6.32 16.20
N GLY A 371 -17.10 7.15 16.92
CA GLY A 371 -15.68 6.95 17.08
C GLY A 371 -15.39 5.61 17.73
N ILE A 372 -14.75 4.69 17.01
CA ILE A 372 -14.22 3.46 17.60
C ILE A 372 -12.85 3.81 18.13
N ALA A 373 -12.70 3.87 19.44
CA ALA A 373 -11.40 3.95 20.09
C ALA A 373 -10.78 2.54 20.10
N PHE A 374 -9.69 2.36 19.34
CA PHE A 374 -8.85 1.19 19.50
C PHE A 374 -7.77 1.47 20.55
N SER A 375 -7.77 0.75 21.66
CA SER A 375 -6.60 0.63 22.50
C SER A 375 -5.88 -0.65 22.13
N ALA A 376 -4.76 -0.57 21.41
CA ALA A 376 -3.87 -1.70 21.26
C ALA A 376 -2.99 -1.78 22.50
N LYS A 377 -3.24 -2.74 23.38
CA LYS A 377 -2.22 -3.22 24.33
C LYS A 377 -1.26 -4.08 23.50
N THR A 378 -0.07 -3.58 23.27
CA THR A 378 1.04 -4.42 22.82
C THR A 378 1.39 -5.37 23.96
N ILE A 379 1.29 -6.67 23.70
CA ILE A 379 1.77 -7.76 24.57
C ILE A 379 3.29 -7.83 24.47
#